data_1204ae7456ddc94f2fe73392105db92f
#
_entry.id   1204ae7456ddc94f2fe73392105db92f
#
_cell.length_a   1.000
_cell.length_b   1.000
_cell.length_c   1.000
_cell.angle_alpha   90.00
_cell.angle_beta   90.00
_cell.angle_gamma   90.00
#
_symmetry.space_group_name_H-M   'P 1'
#
loop_
_entity.id
_entity.type
_entity.pdbx_description
1 polymer ?
#
loop_
_entity_poly.entity_id
_entity_poly.type
_entity_poly.pdbx_seq_one_letter_code
_entity_poly.pdbx_strand_id
1 'polypeptide(L)'
;MKLEKPFVEKPVDAEDHSVRIYYSRADGGGMKELFRKSSNQSSHYYPEVTHIRTNGSYIYERFLQTEGTDVKVYAVGISYVHAEARKSPTVDGKVDRDENGKEIRYPILLTYDEKQICRKIAALFKQFICGFDLLRDRGTSYICDVNGVSFVKRNAKFWDDAAHLITLTVYKNLCPEILRVANQRRGES
;
A
#
# COMPACT_ATOMS: atom_id res chain seq x y z
N MET A 1 23.88 6.92 12.18
CA MET A 1 23.06 7.79 11.32
C MET A 1 22.14 8.60 12.23
N LYS A 2 22.13 9.94 12.13
CA LYS A 2 21.25 10.81 12.92
C LYS A 2 19.97 11.02 12.11
N LEU A 3 18.83 10.63 12.65
CA LEU A 3 17.53 10.87 12.03
C LEU A 3 16.95 12.16 12.60
N GLU A 4 16.62 13.10 11.74
CA GLU A 4 16.05 14.40 12.14
C GLU A 4 14.53 14.37 12.03
N LYS A 5 13.84 15.16 12.90
CA LYS A 5 12.38 15.31 12.83
C LYS A 5 11.98 16.17 11.62
N PRO A 6 10.87 15.86 10.93
CA PRO A 6 9.93 14.80 11.28
C PRO A 6 10.41 13.41 10.87
N PHE A 7 10.13 12.41 11.70
CA PHE A 7 10.39 11.01 11.43
C PHE A 7 9.25 10.11 11.90
N VAL A 8 9.20 8.90 11.35
CA VAL A 8 8.21 7.87 11.68
C VAL A 8 8.82 6.80 12.56
N GLU A 9 8.11 6.40 13.61
CA GLU A 9 8.41 5.26 14.47
C GLU A 9 7.35 4.20 14.25
N LYS A 10 7.77 3.00 13.83
CA LYS A 10 6.89 1.85 13.60
C LYS A 10 7.24 0.72 14.57
N PRO A 11 6.27 0.02 15.17
CA PRO A 11 6.55 -1.22 15.88
C PRO A 11 7.24 -2.24 14.95
N VAL A 12 8.13 -3.06 15.52
CA VAL A 12 8.71 -4.21 14.78
C VAL A 12 7.65 -5.27 14.54
N ASP A 13 6.69 -5.39 15.45
CA ASP A 13 5.52 -6.24 15.25
C ASP A 13 4.58 -5.60 14.21
N ALA A 14 4.45 -6.22 13.06
CA ALA A 14 3.62 -5.74 11.95
C ALA A 14 2.11 -5.76 12.26
N GLU A 15 1.67 -6.51 13.25
CA GLU A 15 0.26 -6.51 13.70
C GLU A 15 -0.09 -5.33 14.61
N ASP A 16 0.93 -4.70 15.21
CA ASP A 16 0.77 -3.45 15.96
C ASP A 16 0.74 -2.25 15.01
N HIS A 17 -0.44 -1.72 14.80
CA HIS A 17 -0.69 -0.57 13.91
C HIS A 17 -0.45 0.79 14.57
N SER A 18 0.12 0.86 15.78
CA SER A 18 0.44 2.11 16.47
C SER A 18 1.72 2.75 15.91
N VAL A 19 1.60 3.38 14.76
CA VAL A 19 2.69 4.11 14.09
C VAL A 19 2.70 5.56 14.57
N ARG A 20 3.88 6.12 14.91
CA ARG A 20 4.00 7.48 15.44
C ARG A 20 4.88 8.35 14.55
N ILE A 21 4.43 9.58 14.31
CA ILE A 21 5.16 10.61 13.59
C ILE A 21 5.52 11.70 14.58
N TYR A 22 6.83 11.93 14.78
CA TYR A 22 7.33 12.96 15.68
C TYR A 22 7.74 14.20 14.90
N TYR A 23 7.15 15.34 15.22
CA TYR A 23 7.39 16.60 14.54
C TYR A 23 8.49 17.44 15.20
N SER A 24 9.18 18.24 14.39
CA SER A 24 10.13 19.24 14.89
C SER A 24 9.36 20.43 15.51
N ARG A 25 10.04 21.25 16.30
CA ARG A 25 9.44 22.48 16.83
C ARG A 25 9.01 23.43 15.72
N ALA A 26 9.75 23.47 14.62
CA ALA A 26 9.41 24.28 13.45
C ALA A 26 8.13 23.80 12.76
N ASP A 27 7.82 22.49 12.86
CA ASP A 27 6.62 21.87 12.32
C ASP A 27 5.46 21.79 13.34
N GLY A 28 5.54 22.57 14.42
CA GLY A 28 4.52 22.61 15.49
C GLY A 28 4.80 21.68 16.68
N GLY A 29 5.84 20.85 16.62
CA GLY A 29 6.19 19.91 17.70
C GLY A 29 5.21 18.76 17.87
N GLY A 30 5.28 18.06 19.02
CA GLY A 30 4.36 16.99 19.34
C GLY A 30 4.54 15.71 18.50
N MET A 31 3.51 14.88 18.54
CA MET A 31 3.47 13.59 17.87
C MET A 31 2.07 13.32 17.31
N LYS A 32 1.98 12.70 16.13
CA LYS A 32 0.74 12.15 15.59
C LYS A 32 0.81 10.63 15.60
N GLU A 33 -0.13 9.98 16.25
CA GLU A 33 -0.28 8.53 16.22
C GLU A 33 -1.25 8.13 15.12
N LEU A 34 -0.81 7.22 14.26
CA LEU A 34 -1.66 6.54 13.29
C LEU A 34 -2.06 5.19 13.87
N PHE A 35 -3.30 4.79 13.62
CA PHE A 35 -3.83 3.54 14.15
C PHE A 35 -4.84 2.90 13.18
N ARG A 36 -5.20 1.64 13.48
CA ARG A 36 -6.24 0.92 12.72
C ARG A 36 -7.56 1.69 12.82
N LYS A 37 -8.19 1.97 11.68
CA LYS A 37 -9.40 2.81 11.57
C LYS A 37 -10.48 2.40 12.56
N SER A 38 -10.88 3.33 13.41
CA SER A 38 -11.96 3.17 14.39
C SER A 38 -12.80 4.43 14.43
N SER A 39 -14.14 4.29 14.48
CA SER A 39 -15.09 5.41 14.61
C SER A 39 -14.81 6.58 13.62
N ASN A 40 -14.50 6.26 12.36
CA ASN A 40 -14.13 7.22 11.31
C ASN A 40 -12.83 8.01 11.57
N GLN A 41 -11.99 7.52 12.48
CA GLN A 41 -10.67 8.09 12.74
C GLN A 41 -9.57 7.09 12.37
N SER A 42 -8.42 7.62 11.98
CA SER A 42 -7.22 6.87 11.60
C SER A 42 -5.94 7.46 12.21
N SER A 43 -6.03 8.66 12.81
CA SER A 43 -4.93 9.26 13.56
C SER A 43 -5.42 10.22 14.62
N HIS A 44 -4.54 10.48 15.60
CA HIS A 44 -4.74 11.50 16.63
C HIS A 44 -3.42 12.26 16.88
N TYR A 45 -3.52 13.56 17.18
CA TYR A 45 -2.36 14.40 17.46
C TYR A 45 -2.23 14.69 18.97
N TYR A 46 -1.00 14.51 19.47
CA TYR A 46 -0.62 14.74 20.89
C TYR A 46 0.48 15.81 20.95
N PRO A 47 0.13 17.07 21.22
CA PRO A 47 1.10 18.18 21.21
C PRO A 47 2.18 18.07 22.30
N GLU A 48 1.85 17.43 23.42
CA GLU A 48 2.75 17.28 24.57
C GLU A 48 3.75 16.12 24.44
N VAL A 49 3.52 15.17 23.52
CA VAL A 49 4.37 13.99 23.38
C VAL A 49 5.55 14.32 22.45
N THR A 50 6.73 14.42 23.03
CA THR A 50 7.96 14.79 22.30
C THR A 50 9.04 13.70 22.30
N HIS A 51 8.87 12.67 23.13
CA HIS A 51 9.83 11.59 23.34
C HIS A 51 9.38 10.31 22.64
N ILE A 52 10.36 9.58 22.10
CA ILE A 52 10.14 8.26 21.51
C ILE A 52 9.77 7.24 22.57
N ARG A 53 9.16 6.14 22.16
CA ARG A 53 8.88 5.00 23.02
C ARG A 53 10.18 4.27 23.40
N THR A 54 10.24 3.75 24.62
CA THR A 54 11.39 2.98 25.14
C THR A 54 10.99 1.60 25.66
N ASN A 55 9.73 1.23 25.49
CA ASN A 55 9.13 0.00 26.03
C ASN A 55 9.10 -1.16 25.02
N GLY A 56 9.83 -1.06 23.91
CA GLY A 56 9.85 -2.08 22.87
C GLY A 56 10.93 -1.82 21.83
N SER A 57 10.88 -2.59 20.74
CA SER A 57 11.74 -2.42 19.58
C SER A 57 10.95 -1.74 18.46
N TYR A 58 11.56 -0.75 17.85
CA TYR A 58 10.91 0.09 16.83
C TYR A 58 11.82 0.30 15.63
N ILE A 59 11.20 0.48 14.46
CA ILE A 59 11.85 0.88 13.21
C ILE A 59 11.65 2.38 13.06
N TYR A 60 12.71 3.11 12.72
CA TYR A 60 12.67 4.55 12.50
C TYR A 60 12.94 4.85 11.04
N GLU A 61 12.04 5.62 10.43
CA GLU A 61 12.12 6.02 9.04
C GLU A 61 11.95 7.53 8.88
N ARG A 62 12.49 8.09 7.80
CA ARG A 62 12.23 9.47 7.45
C ARG A 62 10.74 9.66 7.14
N PHE A 63 10.14 10.71 7.67
CA PHE A 63 8.79 11.09 7.27
C PHE A 63 8.78 11.60 5.83
N LEU A 64 7.86 11.09 5.02
CA LEU A 64 7.64 11.52 3.66
C LEU A 64 6.38 12.40 3.62
N GLN A 65 6.53 13.61 3.09
CA GLN A 65 5.42 14.54 2.98
C GLN A 65 4.66 14.28 1.69
N THR A 66 3.66 13.42 1.77
CA THR A 66 2.75 13.17 0.64
C THR A 66 1.79 14.35 0.46
N GLU A 67 1.27 14.52 -0.75
CA GLU A 67 0.28 15.56 -1.08
C GLU A 67 -1.12 15.19 -0.57
N GLY A 68 -1.20 14.73 0.68
CA GLY A 68 -2.45 14.37 1.34
C GLY A 68 -3.07 13.04 0.89
N THR A 69 -2.36 12.25 0.09
CA THR A 69 -2.83 10.95 -0.39
C THR A 69 -1.80 9.84 -0.21
N ASP A 70 -2.29 8.65 0.13
CA ASP A 70 -1.54 7.41 0.10
C ASP A 70 -2.03 6.57 -1.07
N VAL A 71 -1.12 5.85 -1.72
CA VAL A 71 -1.43 4.98 -2.85
C VAL A 71 -1.38 3.53 -2.40
N LYS A 72 -2.49 2.82 -2.54
CA LYS A 72 -2.55 1.37 -2.32
C LYS A 72 -2.49 0.64 -3.65
N VAL A 73 -1.50 -0.21 -3.81
CA VAL A 73 -1.26 -1.00 -5.00
C VAL A 73 -1.64 -2.45 -4.76
N TYR A 74 -2.23 -3.05 -5.77
CA TYR A 74 -2.63 -4.46 -5.80
C TYR A 74 -1.98 -5.12 -7.02
N ALA A 75 -1.12 -6.08 -6.79
CA ALA A 75 -0.41 -6.80 -7.84
C ALA A 75 -0.94 -8.23 -8.00
N VAL A 76 -1.07 -8.68 -9.25
CA VAL A 76 -1.35 -10.08 -9.60
C VAL A 76 -0.29 -10.53 -10.60
N GLY A 77 0.56 -11.43 -10.17
CA GLY A 77 1.79 -11.77 -10.88
C GLY A 77 2.74 -10.58 -10.98
N ILE A 78 3.66 -10.64 -11.92
CA ILE A 78 4.66 -9.59 -12.15
C ILE A 78 4.23 -8.57 -13.21
N SER A 79 3.09 -8.77 -13.87
CA SER A 79 2.68 -7.99 -15.04
C SER A 79 1.45 -7.13 -14.83
N TYR A 80 0.60 -7.47 -13.88
CA TYR A 80 -0.65 -6.76 -13.65
C TYR A 80 -0.64 -6.03 -12.30
N VAL A 81 -0.99 -4.76 -12.35
CA VAL A 81 -1.13 -3.91 -11.16
C VAL A 81 -2.34 -3.01 -11.29
N HIS A 82 -3.05 -2.85 -10.19
CA HIS A 82 -4.10 -1.87 -10.00
C HIS A 82 -3.73 -0.98 -8.82
N ALA A 83 -4.05 0.31 -8.89
CA ALA A 83 -3.75 1.25 -7.81
C ALA A 83 -4.93 2.16 -7.51
N GLU A 84 -5.09 2.44 -6.23
CA GLU A 84 -6.10 3.35 -5.69
C GLU A 84 -5.45 4.35 -4.75
N ALA A 85 -5.80 5.63 -4.88
CA ALA A 85 -5.47 6.66 -3.90
C ALA A 85 -6.55 6.76 -2.83
N ARG A 86 -6.13 7.02 -1.60
CA ARG A 86 -7.00 7.35 -0.48
C ARG A 86 -6.46 8.58 0.25
N LYS A 87 -7.30 9.25 1.02
CA LYS A 87 -6.85 10.34 1.89
C LYS A 87 -5.85 9.79 2.92
N SER A 88 -4.71 10.47 3.04
CA SER A 88 -3.70 10.10 4.02
C SER A 88 -4.18 10.35 5.46
N PRO A 89 -3.94 9.45 6.41
CA PRO A 89 -4.24 9.67 7.82
C PRO A 89 -3.46 10.84 8.43
N THR A 90 -2.43 11.31 7.73
CA THR A 90 -1.62 12.44 8.18
C THR A 90 -2.29 13.79 8.01
N VAL A 91 -3.33 13.92 7.17
CA VAL A 91 -4.03 15.18 6.90
C VAL A 91 -4.80 15.64 8.16
N ASP A 92 -5.89 14.99 8.47
CA ASP A 92 -6.79 15.38 9.56
C ASP A 92 -7.22 14.22 10.47
N GLY A 93 -6.76 13.01 10.16
CA GLY A 93 -7.12 11.79 10.87
C GLY A 93 -8.54 11.28 10.61
N LYS A 94 -9.32 11.95 9.78
CA LYS A 94 -10.69 11.55 9.46
C LYS A 94 -10.71 10.61 8.25
N VAL A 95 -11.55 9.59 8.33
CA VAL A 95 -11.79 8.65 7.24
C VAL A 95 -13.03 9.10 6.45
N ASP A 96 -12.84 9.50 5.20
CA ASP A 96 -13.94 9.84 4.32
C ASP A 96 -14.63 8.56 3.82
N ARG A 97 -15.97 8.54 3.93
CA ARG A 97 -16.78 7.38 3.56
C ARG A 97 -17.87 7.76 2.57
N ASP A 98 -18.19 6.81 1.71
CA ASP A 98 -19.36 6.91 0.82
C ASP A 98 -20.67 6.71 1.59
N GLU A 99 -21.80 6.87 0.92
CA GLU A 99 -23.17 6.66 1.43
C GLU A 99 -23.39 5.24 2.01
N ASN A 100 -22.59 4.27 1.61
CA ASN A 100 -22.62 2.91 2.11
C ASN A 100 -21.64 2.65 3.27
N GLY A 101 -21.05 3.72 3.83
CA GLY A 101 -20.10 3.66 4.95
C GLY A 101 -18.73 3.12 4.59
N LYS A 102 -18.37 3.01 3.29
CA LYS A 102 -17.06 2.52 2.86
C LYS A 102 -16.10 3.69 2.59
N GLU A 103 -14.84 3.47 2.95
CA GLU A 103 -13.78 4.43 2.67
C GLU A 103 -13.72 4.77 1.19
N ILE A 104 -13.70 6.06 0.89
CA ILE A 104 -13.59 6.57 -0.46
C ILE A 104 -12.18 6.33 -0.98
N ARG A 105 -12.10 5.72 -2.17
CA ARG A 105 -10.85 5.45 -2.90
C ARG A 105 -11.06 5.76 -4.36
N TYR A 106 -10.02 6.27 -5.00
CA TYR A 106 -10.05 6.65 -6.40
C TYR A 106 -9.03 5.84 -7.18
N PRO A 107 -9.41 5.14 -8.27
CA PRO A 107 -8.45 4.52 -9.17
C PRO A 107 -7.47 5.56 -9.71
N ILE A 108 -6.19 5.24 -9.73
CA ILE A 108 -5.14 6.14 -10.23
C ILE A 108 -4.23 5.42 -11.20
N LEU A 109 -3.58 6.18 -12.05
CA LEU A 109 -2.55 5.67 -12.94
C LEU A 109 -1.19 5.65 -12.22
N LEU A 110 -0.48 4.54 -12.39
CA LEU A 110 0.92 4.42 -12.01
C LEU A 110 1.81 4.87 -13.18
N THR A 111 2.89 5.55 -12.85
CA THR A 111 3.94 5.88 -13.82
C THR A 111 4.65 4.61 -14.31
N TYR A 112 5.46 4.74 -15.34
CA TYR A 112 6.30 3.63 -15.81
C TYR A 112 7.24 3.12 -14.70
N ASP A 113 7.91 4.03 -14.00
CA ASP A 113 8.85 3.68 -12.93
C ASP A 113 8.15 3.02 -11.74
N GLU A 114 6.98 3.51 -11.35
CA GLU A 114 6.16 2.87 -10.32
C GLU A 114 5.76 1.45 -10.72
N LYS A 115 5.38 1.21 -11.98
CA LYS A 115 5.11 -0.15 -12.49
C LYS A 115 6.34 -1.05 -12.42
N GLN A 116 7.55 -0.53 -12.68
CA GLN A 116 8.79 -1.30 -12.50
C GLN A 116 9.06 -1.63 -11.04
N ILE A 117 8.83 -0.68 -10.13
CA ILE A 117 8.90 -0.92 -8.67
C ILE A 117 7.93 -2.04 -8.29
N CYS A 118 6.68 -1.99 -8.74
CA CYS A 118 5.66 -3.01 -8.45
C CYS A 118 6.10 -4.41 -8.89
N ARG A 119 6.66 -4.54 -10.09
CA ARG A 119 7.20 -5.82 -10.60
C ARG A 119 8.33 -6.37 -9.72
N LYS A 120 9.24 -5.48 -9.31
CA LYS A 120 10.36 -5.85 -8.42
C LYS A 120 9.86 -6.32 -7.07
N ILE A 121 8.89 -5.64 -6.47
CA ILE A 121 8.28 -6.03 -5.19
C ILE A 121 7.64 -7.42 -5.29
N ALA A 122 6.77 -7.65 -6.27
CA ALA A 122 6.13 -8.94 -6.47
C ALA A 122 7.15 -10.09 -6.62
N ALA A 123 8.23 -9.85 -7.39
CA ALA A 123 9.30 -10.82 -7.59
C ALA A 123 10.13 -11.07 -6.33
N LEU A 124 10.51 -10.02 -5.59
CA LEU A 124 11.33 -10.11 -4.38
C LEU A 124 10.62 -10.84 -3.26
N PHE A 125 9.34 -10.55 -3.04
CA PHE A 125 8.54 -11.20 -2.00
C PHE A 125 8.00 -12.57 -2.44
N LYS A 126 8.23 -12.97 -3.70
CA LYS A 126 7.77 -14.26 -4.26
C LYS A 126 6.27 -14.49 -4.06
N GLN A 127 5.48 -13.41 -4.10
CA GLN A 127 4.04 -13.46 -3.92
C GLN A 127 3.34 -13.21 -5.26
N PHE A 128 2.51 -14.17 -5.67
CA PHE A 128 1.73 -14.02 -6.91
C PHE A 128 0.63 -12.97 -6.76
N ILE A 129 0.04 -12.86 -5.57
CA ILE A 129 -0.94 -11.83 -5.22
C ILE A 129 -0.42 -11.10 -4.00
N CYS A 130 -0.20 -9.80 -4.12
CA CYS A 130 0.21 -8.98 -2.99
C CYS A 130 -0.32 -7.55 -3.10
N GLY A 131 -0.45 -6.91 -1.94
CA GLY A 131 -0.73 -5.49 -1.84
C GLY A 131 0.43 -4.77 -1.18
N PHE A 132 0.63 -3.52 -1.52
CA PHE A 132 1.61 -2.67 -0.86
C PHE A 132 1.19 -1.22 -0.91
N ASP A 133 1.71 -0.44 0.02
CA ASP A 133 1.44 0.98 0.13
C ASP A 133 2.64 1.78 -0.42
N LEU A 134 2.34 2.72 -1.32
CA LEU A 134 3.31 3.58 -1.99
C LEU A 134 3.03 5.03 -1.61
N LEU A 135 4.07 5.74 -1.23
CA LEU A 135 4.03 7.16 -0.92
C LEU A 135 4.77 7.96 -2.00
N ARG A 136 4.14 9.02 -2.48
CA ARG A 136 4.73 9.97 -3.43
C ARG A 136 5.20 11.20 -2.67
N ASP A 137 6.48 11.50 -2.74
CA ASP A 137 7.10 12.69 -2.14
C ASP A 137 7.97 13.38 -3.19
N ARG A 138 7.60 14.60 -3.58
CA ARG A 138 8.36 15.47 -4.51
C ARG A 138 8.79 14.76 -5.80
N GLY A 139 7.86 14.05 -6.43
CA GLY A 139 8.11 13.34 -7.69
C GLY A 139 8.84 12.00 -7.55
N THR A 140 9.19 11.58 -6.34
CA THR A 140 9.79 10.26 -6.06
C THR A 140 8.78 9.37 -5.33
N SER A 141 8.73 8.11 -5.72
CA SER A 141 7.84 7.12 -5.13
C SER A 141 8.59 6.15 -4.24
N TYR A 142 8.05 5.89 -3.05
CA TYR A 142 8.62 5.03 -2.02
C TYR A 142 7.64 3.96 -1.61
N ILE A 143 8.13 2.73 -1.41
CA ILE A 143 7.33 1.67 -0.78
C ILE A 143 7.49 1.79 0.73
N CYS A 144 6.37 1.88 1.45
CA CYS A 144 6.39 2.01 2.90
C CYS A 144 5.86 0.79 3.64
N ASP A 145 5.10 -0.07 2.95
CA ASP A 145 4.53 -1.28 3.54
C ASP A 145 4.23 -2.31 2.46
N VAL A 146 4.50 -3.59 2.74
CA VAL A 146 4.18 -4.71 1.83
C VAL A 146 3.32 -5.71 2.58
N ASN A 147 2.12 -5.93 2.07
CA ASN A 147 1.14 -6.84 2.63
C ASN A 147 1.13 -8.16 1.86
N GLY A 148 0.62 -9.21 2.47
CA GLY A 148 0.33 -10.47 1.82
C GLY A 148 -0.81 -10.36 0.79
N VAL A 149 -1.58 -11.43 0.66
CA VAL A 149 -2.72 -11.49 -0.26
C VAL A 149 -3.70 -10.34 0.00
N SER A 150 -3.85 -9.48 -0.98
CA SER A 150 -4.71 -8.30 -0.93
C SER A 150 -5.48 -8.11 -2.23
N PHE A 151 -6.75 -7.75 -2.13
CA PHE A 151 -7.64 -7.55 -3.26
C PHE A 151 -8.37 -6.21 -3.19
N VAL A 152 -8.67 -5.66 -4.36
CA VAL A 152 -9.55 -4.48 -4.50
C VAL A 152 -10.98 -4.86 -4.08
N LYS A 153 -11.62 -3.99 -3.30
CA LYS A 153 -12.95 -4.32 -2.74
C LYS A 153 -14.10 -4.15 -3.72
N ARG A 154 -13.99 -3.23 -4.69
CA ARG A 154 -15.09 -2.84 -5.59
C ARG A 154 -14.57 -2.44 -6.97
N ASN A 155 -14.06 -3.39 -7.72
CA ASN A 155 -13.69 -3.15 -9.12
C ASN A 155 -13.89 -4.45 -9.89
N ALA A 156 -15.01 -4.56 -10.62
CA ALA A 156 -15.34 -5.77 -11.38
C ALA A 156 -14.21 -6.11 -12.36
N LYS A 157 -13.70 -5.10 -13.09
CA LYS A 157 -12.59 -5.31 -14.02
C LYS A 157 -11.35 -5.89 -13.35
N PHE A 158 -10.99 -5.42 -12.14
CA PHE A 158 -9.87 -5.99 -11.40
C PHE A 158 -10.10 -7.48 -11.08
N TRP A 159 -11.31 -7.84 -10.67
CA TRP A 159 -11.64 -9.22 -10.36
C TRP A 159 -11.60 -10.12 -11.58
N ASP A 160 -12.12 -9.65 -12.73
CA ASP A 160 -12.09 -10.38 -14.00
C ASP A 160 -10.65 -10.60 -14.48
N ASP A 161 -9.84 -9.52 -14.48
CA ASP A 161 -8.43 -9.57 -14.85
C ASP A 161 -7.63 -10.49 -13.90
N ALA A 162 -7.85 -10.40 -12.59
CA ALA A 162 -7.17 -11.24 -11.61
C ALA A 162 -7.54 -12.71 -11.77
N ALA A 163 -8.83 -13.02 -11.92
CA ALA A 163 -9.30 -14.39 -12.14
C ALA A 163 -8.69 -14.99 -13.42
N HIS A 164 -8.67 -14.20 -14.51
CA HIS A 164 -8.07 -14.64 -15.77
C HIS A 164 -6.57 -14.96 -15.58
N LEU A 165 -5.81 -14.08 -14.96
CA LEU A 165 -4.36 -14.25 -14.74
C LEU A 165 -4.05 -15.43 -13.81
N ILE A 166 -4.84 -15.62 -12.76
CA ILE A 166 -4.70 -16.77 -11.85
C ILE A 166 -4.95 -18.06 -12.63
N THR A 167 -6.05 -18.11 -13.39
CA THR A 167 -6.41 -19.26 -14.20
C THR A 167 -5.31 -19.61 -15.23
N LEU A 168 -4.81 -18.61 -15.97
CA LEU A 168 -3.72 -18.83 -16.92
C LEU A 168 -2.45 -19.36 -16.23
N THR A 169 -2.15 -18.83 -15.04
CA THR A 169 -0.95 -19.28 -14.29
C THR A 169 -1.10 -20.70 -13.80
N VAL A 170 -2.29 -21.08 -13.32
CA VAL A 170 -2.60 -22.46 -12.93
C VAL A 170 -2.46 -23.41 -14.12
N TYR A 171 -3.08 -23.11 -15.25
CA TYR A 171 -2.95 -23.95 -16.46
C TYR A 171 -1.51 -24.05 -16.94
N LYS A 172 -0.78 -22.94 -16.95
CA LYS A 172 0.63 -22.93 -17.40
C LYS A 172 1.52 -23.85 -16.55
N ASN A 173 1.27 -23.92 -15.26
CA ASN A 173 2.15 -24.67 -14.36
C ASN A 173 1.67 -26.09 -14.08
N LEU A 174 0.36 -26.36 -14.08
CA LEU A 174 -0.19 -27.67 -13.71
C LEU A 174 -0.74 -28.44 -14.90
N CYS A 175 -1.20 -27.79 -15.96
CA CYS A 175 -1.84 -28.41 -17.11
C CYS A 175 -1.39 -27.75 -18.44
N PRO A 176 -0.08 -27.72 -18.74
CA PRO A 176 0.46 -27.00 -19.91
C PRO A 176 -0.10 -27.50 -21.26
N GLU A 177 -0.50 -28.80 -21.33
CA GLU A 177 -1.10 -29.38 -22.53
C GLU A 177 -2.44 -28.73 -22.88
N ILE A 178 -3.25 -28.32 -21.91
CA ILE A 178 -4.53 -27.63 -22.16
C ILE A 178 -4.30 -26.31 -22.90
N LEU A 179 -3.30 -25.55 -22.49
CA LEU A 179 -2.93 -24.28 -23.16
C LEU A 179 -2.40 -24.53 -24.57
N ARG A 180 -1.64 -25.60 -24.78
CA ARG A 180 -1.12 -25.95 -26.10
C ARG A 180 -2.25 -26.23 -27.09
N VAL A 181 -3.23 -27.05 -26.69
CA VAL A 181 -4.42 -27.37 -27.50
C VAL A 181 -5.27 -26.12 -27.77
N ALA A 182 -5.48 -25.28 -26.76
CA ALA A 182 -6.25 -24.04 -26.91
C ALA A 182 -5.58 -23.03 -27.88
N ASN A 183 -4.25 -22.94 -27.88
CA ASN A 183 -3.52 -22.07 -28.79
C ASN A 183 -3.49 -22.61 -30.22
N GLN A 184 -3.43 -23.93 -30.43
CA GLN A 184 -3.54 -24.54 -31.75
C GLN A 184 -4.89 -24.24 -32.38
N ARG A 185 -6.00 -24.38 -31.67
CA ARG A 185 -7.34 -24.06 -32.15
C ARG A 185 -7.56 -22.57 -32.50
N ARG A 186 -6.77 -21.65 -31.91
CA ARG A 186 -6.84 -20.21 -32.21
C ARG A 186 -5.97 -19.81 -33.41
N GLY A 187 -4.96 -20.57 -33.75
CA GLY A 187 -4.10 -20.37 -34.90
C GLY A 187 -4.63 -20.97 -36.21
N GLU A 188 -5.69 -21.77 -36.12
CA GLU A 188 -6.36 -22.41 -37.28
C GLU A 188 -7.59 -21.63 -37.77
N SER A 189 -7.84 -20.39 -37.31
CA SER A 189 -8.95 -19.53 -37.72
C SER A 189 -8.50 -18.32 -38.51
#